data_d623cda560d4d17ccbdf2a938956114e
#
_entry.id   d623cda560d4d17ccbdf2a938956114e
#
_cell.length_a   1.000
_cell.length_b   1.000
_cell.length_c   1.000
_cell.angle_alpha   90.00
_cell.angle_beta   90.00
_cell.angle_gamma   90.00
#
_symmetry.space_group_name_H-M   'P 1'
#
loop_
_entity.id
_entity.type
_entity.pdbx_description
1 polymer ?
#
loop_
_entity_poly.entity_id
_entity_poly.type
_entity_poly.pdbx_seq_one_letter_code
_entity_poly.pdbx_strand_id
1 'polypeptide(L)'
;MSDSGDEQLSAGERGELAELRRRVHALESAGPPQQGRHHPLRTLGSVLLILFAALLALLSVVAVWANSIVQDTDRYVGTVGPLASDPDVQKAVTNRVTDAVLAQVDVDVLVQQLTDAASAKGVPPQAAKLLGNLDGPIENGLKQVVRSTVERVVTSSAFETVWVNANRRAHSALDKALTGDASGTVKLKDNQVVVDLGPIVAEVKSQLVDAGFSPAAKIPAVHTDFVVFASKDIGEIRSYVRVLEILGGWLPLITLLVAAAGVYVAFNRRHALIGAALAVFLAMLVLGIGLTVARDVYLNHLPAGASQSAAGAVYDALVKFL
;
A
#
# COMPACT_ATOMS: atom_id res chain seq x y z
N MET A 1 -61.44 69.50 -28.25
CA MET A 1 -62.38 68.37 -28.40
C MET A 1 -61.67 67.18 -27.89
N SER A 2 -61.87 66.89 -26.63
CA SER A 2 -61.30 65.77 -25.90
C SER A 2 -62.37 64.72 -25.74
N ASP A 3 -62.28 63.65 -26.46
CA ASP A 3 -63.22 62.54 -26.30
C ASP A 3 -62.61 61.60 -25.24
N SER A 4 -63.22 61.60 -24.09
CA SER A 4 -62.91 60.72 -22.98
C SER A 4 -63.70 59.44 -23.20
N GLY A 5 -63.08 58.47 -23.82
CA GLY A 5 -63.61 57.12 -23.89
C GLY A 5 -63.59 56.45 -22.50
N ASP A 6 -64.57 56.73 -21.67
CA ASP A 6 -64.97 55.94 -20.54
C ASP A 6 -65.57 54.64 -21.08
N GLU A 7 -64.72 53.67 -21.30
CA GLU A 7 -65.10 52.29 -21.59
C GLU A 7 -65.76 51.70 -20.34
N GLN A 8 -67.10 51.78 -20.31
CA GLN A 8 -67.94 51.26 -19.22
C GLN A 8 -67.84 49.75 -19.25
N LEU A 9 -66.96 49.23 -18.42
CA LEU A 9 -66.84 47.79 -18.18
C LEU A 9 -68.21 47.14 -17.99
N SER A 10 -68.48 46.06 -18.70
CA SER A 10 -69.74 45.33 -18.59
C SER A 10 -69.90 44.74 -17.16
N ALA A 11 -71.14 44.44 -16.77
CA ALA A 11 -71.42 43.90 -15.44
C ALA A 11 -70.62 42.60 -15.15
N GLY A 12 -70.35 41.83 -16.20
CA GLY A 12 -69.46 40.60 -16.11
C GLY A 12 -68.03 40.93 -15.79
N GLU A 13 -67.45 41.86 -16.52
CA GLU A 13 -66.07 42.29 -16.35
C GLU A 13 -65.81 42.93 -14.96
N ARG A 14 -66.78 43.64 -14.43
CA ARG A 14 -66.72 44.15 -13.05
C ARG A 14 -66.75 43.02 -12.01
N GLY A 15 -67.56 41.98 -12.29
CA GLY A 15 -67.62 40.79 -11.46
C GLY A 15 -66.26 40.03 -11.42
N GLU A 16 -65.64 39.87 -12.59
CA GLU A 16 -64.32 39.22 -12.69
C GLU A 16 -63.22 40.05 -12.03
N LEU A 17 -63.23 41.36 -12.22
CA LEU A 17 -62.28 42.25 -11.55
C LEU A 17 -62.42 42.23 -10.02
N ALA A 18 -63.68 42.18 -9.51
CA ALA A 18 -63.92 42.04 -8.08
C ALA A 18 -63.44 40.65 -7.52
N GLU A 19 -63.59 39.58 -8.28
CA GLU A 19 -63.15 38.29 -7.93
C GLU A 19 -61.58 38.18 -7.97
N LEU A 20 -60.97 38.74 -9.02
CA LEU A 20 -59.49 38.78 -9.13
C LEU A 20 -58.90 39.63 -8.00
N ARG A 21 -59.49 40.78 -7.66
CA ARG A 21 -59.04 41.57 -6.51
C ARG A 21 -59.16 40.82 -5.19
N ARG A 22 -60.23 40.05 -4.98
CA ARG A 22 -60.40 39.23 -3.80
C ARG A 22 -59.30 38.12 -3.74
N ARG A 23 -58.98 37.48 -4.87
CA ARG A 23 -57.92 36.50 -4.93
C ARG A 23 -56.53 37.12 -4.68
N VAL A 24 -56.26 38.30 -5.26
CA VAL A 24 -55.00 39.00 -5.00
C VAL A 24 -54.93 39.44 -3.53
N HIS A 25 -55.96 39.99 -2.95
CA HIS A 25 -55.95 40.29 -1.52
C HIS A 25 -55.85 39.09 -0.63
N ALA A 26 -56.46 37.97 -1.01
CA ALA A 26 -56.28 36.70 -0.29
C ALA A 26 -54.82 36.15 -0.36
N LEU A 27 -54.18 36.33 -1.52
CA LEU A 27 -52.76 35.94 -1.70
C LEU A 27 -51.81 36.92 -0.98
N GLU A 28 -52.12 38.22 -1.00
CA GLU A 28 -51.34 39.23 -0.28
C GLU A 28 -51.49 39.11 1.24
N SER A 29 -52.71 38.80 1.72
CA SER A 29 -52.96 38.56 3.15
C SER A 29 -52.43 37.21 3.65
N ALA A 30 -52.24 36.24 2.75
CA ALA A 30 -51.60 34.98 3.09
C ALA A 30 -50.12 35.15 3.48
N GLY A 31 -49.56 36.36 3.26
CA GLY A 31 -48.15 36.65 3.55
C GLY A 31 -47.18 35.86 2.67
N PRO A 32 -45.94 36.28 2.53
CA PRO A 32 -44.94 35.45 1.88
C PRO A 32 -44.88 34.11 2.62
N PRO A 33 -44.79 32.98 1.88
CA PRO A 33 -44.67 31.68 2.52
C PRO A 33 -43.64 31.80 3.61
N GLN A 34 -44.04 31.52 4.87
CA GLN A 34 -43.11 31.59 6.02
C GLN A 34 -41.90 30.79 5.62
N GLN A 35 -40.84 31.49 5.23
CA GLN A 35 -39.52 30.89 5.10
C GLN A 35 -39.26 30.23 6.44
N GLY A 36 -39.36 28.87 6.45
CA GLY A 36 -39.25 28.10 7.68
C GLY A 36 -38.03 28.62 8.43
N ARG A 37 -38.22 28.97 9.70
CA ARG A 37 -37.14 29.46 10.57
C ARG A 37 -35.94 28.59 10.35
N HIS A 38 -34.98 29.04 9.53
CA HIS A 38 -33.70 28.44 9.36
C HIS A 38 -33.04 28.49 10.73
N HIS A 39 -32.99 27.35 11.45
CA HIS A 39 -32.19 27.25 12.63
C HIS A 39 -30.73 27.06 12.15
N PRO A 40 -29.95 28.14 12.00
CA PRO A 40 -28.59 28.04 11.40
C PRO A 40 -27.70 27.07 12.18
N LEU A 41 -27.92 26.95 13.47
CA LEU A 41 -27.19 26.02 14.35
C LEU A 41 -27.44 24.56 14.01
N ARG A 42 -28.66 24.16 13.64
CA ARG A 42 -28.94 22.76 13.25
C ARG A 42 -28.36 22.45 11.88
N THR A 43 -28.40 23.35 10.94
CA THR A 43 -27.77 23.16 9.62
C THR A 43 -26.26 23.11 9.75
N LEU A 44 -25.68 24.03 10.54
CA LEU A 44 -24.24 24.00 10.83
C LEU A 44 -23.81 22.70 11.50
N GLY A 45 -24.56 22.25 12.52
CA GLY A 45 -24.29 20.98 13.20
C GLY A 45 -24.37 19.77 12.28
N SER A 46 -25.37 19.71 11.39
CA SER A 46 -25.49 18.66 10.39
C SER A 46 -24.31 18.65 9.41
N VAL A 47 -23.92 19.82 8.89
CA VAL A 47 -22.78 19.95 7.96
C VAL A 47 -21.48 19.51 8.65
N LEU A 48 -21.23 19.96 9.87
CA LEU A 48 -20.04 19.55 10.63
C LEU A 48 -20.02 18.03 10.89
N LEU A 49 -21.14 17.42 11.26
CA LEU A 49 -21.25 15.98 11.44
C LEU A 49 -20.99 15.20 10.14
N ILE A 50 -21.51 15.70 9.01
CA ILE A 50 -21.28 15.08 7.70
C ILE A 50 -19.80 15.17 7.29
N LEU A 51 -19.16 16.33 7.47
CA LEU A 51 -17.73 16.50 7.19
C LEU A 51 -16.89 15.63 8.10
N PHE A 52 -17.24 15.55 9.39
CA PHE A 52 -16.56 14.67 10.33
C PHE A 52 -16.76 13.19 9.96
N ALA A 53 -17.96 12.79 9.56
CA ALA A 53 -18.22 11.43 9.07
C ALA A 53 -17.41 11.12 7.80
N ALA A 54 -17.24 12.07 6.88
CA ALA A 54 -16.42 11.89 5.69
C ALA A 54 -14.95 11.72 6.03
N LEU A 55 -14.43 12.47 7.00
CA LEU A 55 -13.07 12.28 7.53
C LEU A 55 -12.92 10.91 8.20
N LEU A 56 -13.87 10.52 9.04
CA LEU A 56 -13.88 9.20 9.66
C LEU A 56 -13.98 8.08 8.60
N ALA A 57 -14.72 8.28 7.52
CA ALA A 57 -14.80 7.32 6.42
C ALA A 57 -13.44 7.10 5.76
N LEU A 58 -12.71 8.19 5.48
CA LEU A 58 -11.34 8.11 4.96
C LEU A 58 -10.41 7.34 5.90
N LEU A 59 -10.41 7.72 7.18
CA LEU A 59 -9.60 7.03 8.20
C LEU A 59 -10.01 5.57 8.37
N SER A 60 -11.31 5.26 8.28
CA SER A 60 -11.85 3.90 8.35
C SER A 60 -11.34 3.01 7.21
N VAL A 61 -11.35 3.52 5.97
CA VAL A 61 -10.84 2.77 4.82
C VAL A 61 -9.37 2.44 5.00
N VAL A 62 -8.56 3.44 5.39
CA VAL A 62 -7.13 3.24 5.66
C VAL A 62 -6.89 2.26 6.83
N ALA A 63 -7.65 2.41 7.92
CA ALA A 63 -7.50 1.54 9.09
C ALA A 63 -7.88 0.08 8.79
N VAL A 64 -9.00 -0.14 8.09
CA VAL A 64 -9.43 -1.49 7.68
C VAL A 64 -8.41 -2.13 6.75
N TRP A 65 -7.91 -1.36 5.76
CA TRP A 65 -6.88 -1.85 4.85
C TRP A 65 -5.58 -2.19 5.61
N ALA A 66 -5.07 -1.27 6.41
CA ALA A 66 -3.84 -1.50 7.17
C ALA A 66 -3.98 -2.71 8.13
N ASN A 67 -5.10 -2.80 8.84
CA ASN A 67 -5.40 -3.94 9.70
C ASN A 67 -5.42 -5.26 8.91
N SER A 68 -6.04 -5.27 7.74
CA SER A 68 -6.12 -6.47 6.90
C SER A 68 -4.77 -6.91 6.34
N ILE A 69 -3.87 -5.97 6.03
CA ILE A 69 -2.52 -6.30 5.56
C ILE A 69 -1.62 -6.76 6.72
N VAL A 70 -1.82 -6.24 7.93
CA VAL A 70 -0.98 -6.59 9.09
C VAL A 70 -1.40 -7.92 9.73
N GLN A 71 -2.69 -8.23 9.80
CA GLN A 71 -3.18 -9.39 10.53
C GLN A 71 -3.54 -10.59 9.66
N ASP A 72 -3.83 -10.39 8.38
CA ASP A 72 -4.23 -11.48 7.48
C ASP A 72 -3.07 -11.88 6.57
N THR A 73 -2.39 -12.98 6.94
CA THR A 73 -1.28 -13.53 6.17
C THR A 73 -1.68 -13.95 4.76
N ASP A 74 -2.89 -14.47 4.56
CA ASP A 74 -3.32 -14.88 3.22
C ASP A 74 -3.56 -13.66 2.33
N ARG A 75 -4.14 -12.62 2.88
CA ARG A 75 -4.33 -11.34 2.18
C ARG A 75 -3.01 -10.65 1.85
N TYR A 76 -2.09 -10.60 2.81
CA TYR A 76 -0.74 -10.10 2.57
C TYR A 76 -0.06 -10.87 1.42
N VAL A 77 -0.04 -12.21 1.51
CA VAL A 77 0.58 -13.05 0.49
C VAL A 77 -0.12 -12.94 -0.86
N GLY A 78 -1.45 -12.82 -0.87
CA GLY A 78 -2.21 -12.55 -2.09
C GLY A 78 -1.83 -11.22 -2.74
N THR A 79 -1.41 -10.24 -1.93
CA THR A 79 -0.96 -8.93 -2.40
C THR A 79 0.47 -8.94 -2.92
N VAL A 80 1.41 -9.57 -2.18
CA VAL A 80 2.85 -9.56 -2.53
C VAL A 80 3.26 -10.74 -3.40
N GLY A 81 2.47 -11.80 -3.46
CA GLY A 81 2.77 -12.99 -4.26
C GLY A 81 3.02 -12.68 -5.74
N PRO A 82 2.15 -11.92 -6.42
CA PRO A 82 2.35 -11.55 -7.82
C PRO A 82 3.63 -10.77 -8.12
N LEU A 83 4.24 -10.15 -7.11
CA LEU A 83 5.52 -9.43 -7.26
C LEU A 83 6.68 -10.35 -7.65
N ALA A 84 6.58 -11.66 -7.39
CA ALA A 84 7.57 -12.64 -7.86
C ALA A 84 7.71 -12.67 -9.37
N SER A 85 6.62 -12.37 -10.09
CA SER A 85 6.56 -12.33 -11.56
C SER A 85 6.68 -10.91 -12.13
N ASP A 86 6.80 -9.89 -11.27
CA ASP A 86 6.98 -8.50 -11.70
C ASP A 86 8.40 -8.29 -12.25
N PRO A 87 8.55 -7.77 -13.49
CA PRO A 87 9.87 -7.63 -14.13
C PRO A 87 10.83 -6.71 -13.38
N ASP A 88 10.32 -5.65 -12.75
CA ASP A 88 11.15 -4.70 -12.01
C ASP A 88 11.65 -5.29 -10.69
N VAL A 89 10.79 -6.07 -10.03
CA VAL A 89 11.16 -6.84 -8.83
C VAL A 89 12.16 -7.93 -9.18
N GLN A 90 11.90 -8.72 -10.23
CA GLN A 90 12.84 -9.77 -10.71
C GLN A 90 14.21 -9.19 -11.05
N LYS A 91 14.26 -8.05 -11.74
CA LYS A 91 15.50 -7.36 -12.06
C LYS A 91 16.23 -6.88 -10.81
N ALA A 92 15.52 -6.31 -9.85
CA ALA A 92 16.11 -5.86 -8.59
C ALA A 92 16.68 -7.02 -7.78
N VAL A 93 15.94 -8.13 -7.67
CA VAL A 93 16.40 -9.35 -7.01
C VAL A 93 17.62 -9.93 -7.72
N THR A 94 17.58 -10.04 -9.06
CA THR A 94 18.69 -10.52 -9.87
C THR A 94 19.95 -9.70 -9.63
N ASN A 95 19.86 -8.38 -9.66
CA ASN A 95 21.00 -7.51 -9.40
C ASN A 95 21.55 -7.74 -7.97
N ARG A 96 20.66 -7.70 -6.97
CA ARG A 96 21.07 -7.84 -5.56
C ARG A 96 21.73 -9.18 -5.27
N VAL A 97 21.17 -10.27 -5.80
CA VAL A 97 21.74 -11.62 -5.63
C VAL A 97 23.05 -11.75 -6.38
N THR A 98 23.15 -11.22 -7.61
CA THR A 98 24.38 -11.20 -8.39
C THR A 98 25.49 -10.49 -7.64
N ASP A 99 25.22 -9.28 -7.13
CA ASP A 99 26.21 -8.49 -6.38
C ASP A 99 26.63 -9.22 -5.09
N ALA A 100 25.69 -9.84 -4.38
CA ALA A 100 25.98 -10.61 -3.16
C ALA A 100 26.83 -11.86 -3.44
N VAL A 101 26.58 -12.55 -4.54
CA VAL A 101 27.38 -13.72 -4.96
C VAL A 101 28.79 -13.28 -5.35
N LEU A 102 28.91 -12.22 -6.14
CA LEU A 102 30.22 -11.70 -6.57
C LEU A 102 31.06 -11.18 -5.41
N ALA A 103 30.43 -10.58 -4.40
CA ALA A 103 31.13 -10.15 -3.19
C ALA A 103 31.77 -11.29 -2.38
N GLN A 104 31.37 -12.56 -2.62
CA GLN A 104 31.96 -13.74 -2.01
C GLN A 104 33.05 -14.38 -2.87
N VAL A 105 33.25 -13.90 -4.10
CA VAL A 105 34.22 -14.43 -5.05
C VAL A 105 35.38 -13.45 -5.15
N ASP A 106 36.54 -13.87 -4.67
CA ASP A 106 37.75 -13.12 -4.85
C ASP A 106 38.34 -13.43 -6.24
N VAL A 107 38.09 -12.51 -7.19
CA VAL A 107 38.52 -12.67 -8.58
C VAL A 107 40.06 -12.66 -8.69
N ASP A 108 40.75 -11.89 -7.86
CA ASP A 108 42.19 -11.77 -7.86
C ASP A 108 42.83 -13.12 -7.49
N VAL A 109 42.30 -13.79 -6.46
CA VAL A 109 42.73 -15.13 -6.07
C VAL A 109 42.45 -16.15 -7.20
N LEU A 110 41.37 -16.04 -7.90
CA LEU A 110 40.99 -16.93 -9.00
C LEU A 110 41.95 -16.75 -10.19
N VAL A 111 42.28 -15.53 -10.54
CA VAL A 111 43.23 -15.18 -11.60
C VAL A 111 44.64 -15.65 -11.22
N GLN A 112 45.03 -15.48 -9.96
CA GLN A 112 46.30 -15.91 -9.47
C GLN A 112 46.44 -17.45 -9.54
N GLN A 113 45.41 -18.19 -9.13
CA GLN A 113 45.36 -19.65 -9.26
C GLN A 113 45.45 -20.12 -10.71
N LEU A 114 44.76 -19.43 -11.65
CA LEU A 114 44.85 -19.71 -13.07
C LEU A 114 46.26 -19.44 -13.63
N THR A 115 46.90 -18.37 -13.19
CA THR A 115 48.28 -18.02 -13.57
C THR A 115 49.29 -19.03 -13.06
N ASP A 116 49.15 -19.48 -11.80
CA ASP A 116 49.99 -20.51 -11.19
C ASP A 116 49.81 -21.86 -11.87
N ALA A 117 48.55 -22.23 -12.17
CA ALA A 117 48.23 -23.45 -12.89
C ALA A 117 48.78 -23.46 -14.34
N ALA A 118 48.75 -22.34 -15.03
CA ALA A 118 49.33 -22.15 -16.35
C ALA A 118 50.85 -22.26 -16.31
N SER A 119 51.49 -21.63 -15.32
CA SER A 119 52.93 -21.70 -15.08
C SER A 119 53.38 -23.12 -14.78
N ALA A 120 52.66 -23.87 -13.96
CA ALA A 120 52.90 -25.27 -13.65
C ALA A 120 52.81 -26.20 -14.88
N LYS A 121 52.04 -25.78 -15.90
CA LYS A 121 51.94 -26.52 -17.19
C LYS A 121 52.95 -26.08 -18.23
N GLY A 122 53.97 -25.27 -17.86
CA GLY A 122 55.05 -24.88 -18.74
C GLY A 122 54.76 -23.70 -19.65
N VAL A 123 53.73 -22.91 -19.36
CA VAL A 123 53.43 -21.65 -20.08
C VAL A 123 54.56 -20.66 -19.76
N PRO A 124 55.19 -20.02 -20.79
CA PRO A 124 56.24 -19.03 -20.56
C PRO A 124 55.80 -17.91 -19.63
N PRO A 125 56.70 -17.37 -18.75
CA PRO A 125 56.36 -16.33 -17.78
C PRO A 125 55.76 -15.05 -18.38
N GLN A 126 56.15 -14.75 -19.62
CA GLN A 126 55.59 -13.59 -20.35
C GLN A 126 54.14 -13.81 -20.78
N ALA A 127 53.76 -15.04 -21.15
CA ALA A 127 52.38 -15.41 -21.48
C ALA A 127 51.52 -15.54 -20.19
N ALA A 128 52.10 -16.00 -19.07
CA ALA A 128 51.44 -16.04 -17.79
C ALA A 128 51.11 -14.59 -17.27
N LYS A 129 52.01 -13.60 -17.51
CA LYS A 129 51.75 -12.20 -17.21
C LYS A 129 50.58 -11.58 -18.02
N LEU A 130 50.32 -12.10 -19.23
CA LEU A 130 49.18 -11.67 -20.03
C LEU A 130 47.85 -12.12 -19.41
N LEU A 131 47.84 -13.18 -18.62
CA LEU A 131 46.66 -13.63 -17.87
C LEU A 131 46.28 -12.63 -16.77
N GLY A 132 47.27 -11.98 -16.14
CA GLY A 132 47.03 -10.93 -15.16
C GLY A 132 46.35 -9.64 -15.76
N ASN A 133 46.46 -9.44 -17.07
CA ASN A 133 45.75 -8.34 -17.74
C ASN A 133 44.30 -8.70 -18.12
N LEU A 134 43.88 -9.93 -17.82
CA LEU A 134 42.52 -10.41 -18.10
C LEU A 134 41.57 -10.26 -16.90
N ASP A 135 42.00 -9.63 -15.81
CA ASP A 135 41.18 -9.43 -14.59
C ASP A 135 39.81 -8.83 -14.94
N GLY A 136 39.79 -7.73 -15.67
CA GLY A 136 38.55 -7.08 -16.09
C GLY A 136 37.65 -7.93 -16.99
N PRO A 137 38.18 -8.54 -18.08
CA PRO A 137 37.41 -9.47 -18.90
C PRO A 137 36.91 -10.72 -18.13
N ILE A 138 37.69 -11.27 -17.21
CA ILE A 138 37.28 -12.42 -16.38
C ILE A 138 36.18 -12.01 -15.42
N GLU A 139 36.33 -10.88 -14.73
CA GLU A 139 35.31 -10.32 -13.84
C GLU A 139 33.98 -10.07 -14.57
N ASN A 140 34.04 -9.42 -15.74
CA ASN A 140 32.84 -9.16 -16.55
C ASN A 140 32.19 -10.47 -17.05
N GLY A 141 33.00 -11.43 -17.48
CA GLY A 141 32.51 -12.74 -17.90
C GLY A 141 31.85 -13.50 -16.75
N LEU A 142 32.47 -13.51 -15.57
CA LEU A 142 31.92 -14.12 -14.36
C LEU A 142 30.62 -13.43 -13.94
N LYS A 143 30.59 -12.10 -13.95
CA LYS A 143 29.39 -11.31 -13.64
C LYS A 143 28.25 -11.65 -14.60
N GLN A 144 28.52 -11.79 -15.87
CA GLN A 144 27.51 -12.16 -16.87
C GLN A 144 26.98 -13.58 -16.65
N VAL A 145 27.84 -14.54 -16.38
CA VAL A 145 27.44 -15.93 -16.11
C VAL A 145 26.62 -16.03 -14.81
N VAL A 146 27.06 -15.39 -13.75
CA VAL A 146 26.33 -15.36 -12.48
C VAL A 146 24.97 -14.70 -12.69
N ARG A 147 24.94 -13.52 -13.34
CA ARG A 147 23.71 -12.81 -13.62
C ARG A 147 22.70 -13.62 -14.42
N SER A 148 23.13 -14.23 -15.54
CA SER A 148 22.24 -15.03 -16.39
C SER A 148 21.73 -16.29 -15.69
N THR A 149 22.52 -16.84 -14.77
CA THR A 149 22.10 -17.97 -13.95
C THR A 149 21.09 -17.56 -12.89
N VAL A 150 21.34 -16.47 -12.19
CA VAL A 150 20.40 -15.90 -11.21
C VAL A 150 19.10 -15.50 -11.88
N GLU A 151 19.15 -14.84 -13.04
CA GLU A 151 17.97 -14.43 -13.81
C GLU A 151 17.08 -15.62 -14.18
N ARG A 152 17.66 -16.72 -14.66
CA ARG A 152 16.91 -17.96 -14.95
C ARG A 152 16.21 -18.52 -13.72
N VAL A 153 16.84 -18.44 -12.55
CA VAL A 153 16.22 -18.89 -11.29
C VAL A 153 15.09 -17.96 -10.89
N VAL A 154 15.34 -16.64 -10.90
CA VAL A 154 14.37 -15.61 -10.46
C VAL A 154 13.14 -15.55 -11.38
N THR A 155 13.27 -15.89 -12.65
CA THR A 155 12.15 -15.95 -13.61
C THR A 155 11.44 -17.31 -13.65
N SER A 156 11.84 -18.26 -12.80
CA SER A 156 11.25 -19.59 -12.76
C SER A 156 10.03 -19.67 -11.84
N SER A 157 9.13 -20.62 -12.12
CA SER A 157 7.99 -20.94 -11.24
C SER A 157 8.43 -21.45 -9.86
N ALA A 158 9.61 -22.03 -9.77
CA ALA A 158 10.21 -22.44 -8.48
C ALA A 158 10.47 -21.21 -7.60
N PHE A 159 10.97 -20.12 -8.19
CA PHE A 159 11.16 -18.86 -7.45
C PHE A 159 9.84 -18.27 -6.97
N GLU A 160 8.79 -18.30 -7.77
CA GLU A 160 7.45 -17.84 -7.35
C GLU A 160 6.96 -18.61 -6.11
N THR A 161 7.14 -19.95 -6.12
CA THR A 161 6.78 -20.80 -4.98
C THR A 161 7.60 -20.45 -3.74
N VAL A 162 8.92 -20.28 -3.90
CA VAL A 162 9.83 -19.88 -2.82
C VAL A 162 9.44 -18.51 -2.27
N TRP A 163 9.18 -17.54 -3.15
CA TRP A 163 8.78 -16.19 -2.79
C TRP A 163 7.51 -16.19 -1.94
N VAL A 164 6.45 -16.87 -2.41
CA VAL A 164 5.16 -16.96 -1.70
C VAL A 164 5.36 -17.62 -0.33
N ASN A 165 6.07 -18.74 -0.26
CA ASN A 165 6.28 -19.47 0.99
C ASN A 165 7.16 -18.67 1.98
N ALA A 166 8.21 -18.01 1.51
CA ALA A 166 9.07 -17.18 2.35
C ALA A 166 8.28 -15.98 2.93
N ASN A 167 7.51 -15.28 2.09
CA ASN A 167 6.67 -14.17 2.55
C ASN A 167 5.60 -14.64 3.54
N ARG A 168 4.94 -15.76 3.28
CA ARG A 168 3.95 -16.36 4.20
C ARG A 168 4.55 -16.64 5.57
N ARG A 169 5.71 -17.29 5.61
CA ARG A 169 6.38 -17.63 6.87
C ARG A 169 6.86 -16.39 7.62
N ALA A 170 7.48 -15.45 6.89
CA ALA A 170 7.96 -14.20 7.48
C ALA A 170 6.81 -13.38 8.07
N HIS A 171 5.72 -13.23 7.31
CA HIS A 171 4.55 -12.48 7.76
C HIS A 171 3.85 -13.15 8.95
N SER A 172 3.61 -14.46 8.89
CA SER A 172 3.01 -15.21 10.01
C SER A 172 3.90 -15.15 11.28
N ALA A 173 5.22 -15.15 11.12
CA ALA A 173 6.13 -14.99 12.24
C ALA A 173 6.05 -13.58 12.84
N LEU A 174 5.97 -12.55 11.99
CA LEU A 174 5.82 -11.15 12.41
C LEU A 174 4.46 -10.93 13.12
N ASP A 175 3.37 -11.42 12.55
CA ASP A 175 2.03 -11.32 13.12
C ASP A 175 2.00 -11.92 14.53
N LYS A 176 2.48 -13.15 14.71
CA LYS A 176 2.60 -13.79 16.02
C LYS A 176 3.46 -12.99 17.01
N ALA A 177 4.55 -12.38 16.54
CA ALA A 177 5.40 -11.55 17.38
C ALA A 177 4.67 -10.28 17.85
N LEU A 178 3.86 -9.68 16.99
CA LEU A 178 3.14 -8.43 17.26
C LEU A 178 1.87 -8.66 18.08
N THR A 179 1.15 -9.75 17.85
CA THR A 179 -0.09 -10.09 18.60
C THR A 179 0.19 -10.73 19.96
N GLY A 180 1.43 -11.15 20.21
CA GLY A 180 1.83 -11.73 21.50
C GLY A 180 1.69 -13.25 21.58
N ASP A 181 1.25 -13.89 20.48
CA ASP A 181 1.08 -15.35 20.38
C ASP A 181 2.41 -16.01 19.99
N ALA A 182 3.46 -15.70 20.76
CA ALA A 182 4.83 -16.12 20.48
C ALA A 182 5.02 -17.61 20.82
N SER A 183 4.38 -18.50 20.06
CA SER A 183 4.67 -19.93 20.06
C SER A 183 5.44 -20.29 18.79
N GLY A 184 6.73 -20.60 18.90
CA GLY A 184 7.49 -21.17 17.80
C GLY A 184 8.79 -20.43 17.40
N THR A 185 8.97 -20.17 16.11
CA THR A 185 10.21 -19.70 15.47
C THR A 185 10.63 -18.27 15.83
N VAL A 186 9.72 -17.49 16.45
CA VAL A 186 9.99 -16.11 16.87
C VAL A 186 10.39 -16.08 18.33
N LYS A 187 11.60 -15.64 18.60
CA LYS A 187 12.12 -15.46 19.96
C LYS A 187 12.23 -13.96 20.26
N LEU A 188 11.63 -13.54 21.36
CA LEU A 188 11.92 -12.24 21.96
C LEU A 188 13.21 -12.38 22.73
N LYS A 189 14.31 -11.84 22.22
CA LYS A 189 15.60 -11.81 22.89
C LYS A 189 16.01 -10.34 23.03
N ASP A 190 16.19 -9.87 24.25
CA ASP A 190 16.72 -8.54 24.54
C ASP A 190 15.97 -7.38 23.84
N ASN A 191 14.64 -7.37 23.88
CA ASN A 191 13.81 -6.39 23.16
C ASN A 191 13.99 -6.40 21.62
N GLN A 192 14.43 -7.50 21.06
CA GLN A 192 14.51 -7.69 19.61
C GLN A 192 13.56 -8.78 19.18
N VAL A 193 12.84 -8.53 18.09
CA VAL A 193 12.12 -9.58 17.36
C VAL A 193 13.12 -10.27 16.45
N VAL A 194 13.49 -11.47 16.84
CA VAL A 194 14.46 -12.28 16.12
C VAL A 194 13.74 -13.40 15.41
N VAL A 195 13.90 -13.47 14.09
CA VAL A 195 13.40 -14.57 13.28
C VAL A 195 14.58 -15.46 12.92
N ASP A 196 14.48 -16.73 13.30
CA ASP A 196 15.43 -17.74 12.85
C ASP A 196 15.20 -18.01 11.34
N LEU A 197 16.12 -17.55 10.52
CA LEU A 197 16.07 -17.77 9.08
C LEU A 197 16.50 -19.18 8.67
N GLY A 198 17.04 -19.98 9.57
CA GLY A 198 17.51 -21.33 9.27
C GLY A 198 16.47 -22.19 8.57
N PRO A 199 15.23 -22.30 9.09
CA PRO A 199 14.15 -23.05 8.43
C PRO A 199 13.77 -22.49 7.06
N ILE A 200 13.81 -21.16 6.88
CA ILE A 200 13.49 -20.50 5.60
C ILE A 200 14.57 -20.82 4.58
N VAL A 201 15.84 -20.67 4.96
CA VAL A 201 16.99 -20.97 4.09
C VAL A 201 17.03 -22.46 3.73
N ALA A 202 16.75 -23.36 4.67
CA ALA A 202 16.69 -24.80 4.42
C ALA A 202 15.61 -25.16 3.41
N GLU A 203 14.43 -24.57 3.54
CA GLU A 203 13.32 -24.77 2.60
C GLU A 203 13.63 -24.22 1.21
N VAL A 204 14.15 -22.99 1.12
CA VAL A 204 14.60 -22.39 -0.15
C VAL A 204 15.64 -23.27 -0.83
N LYS A 205 16.63 -23.75 -0.06
CA LYS A 205 17.66 -24.68 -0.54
C LYS A 205 17.04 -25.97 -1.10
N SER A 206 16.12 -26.60 -0.36
CA SER A 206 15.43 -27.81 -0.80
C SER A 206 14.68 -27.58 -2.10
N GLN A 207 13.86 -26.53 -2.15
CA GLN A 207 13.06 -26.22 -3.35
C GLN A 207 13.92 -25.89 -4.58
N LEU A 208 15.06 -25.22 -4.41
CA LEU A 208 15.98 -24.95 -5.50
C LEU A 208 16.68 -26.23 -6.00
N VAL A 209 17.05 -27.14 -5.09
CA VAL A 209 17.65 -28.46 -5.45
C VAL A 209 16.61 -29.30 -6.19
N ASP A 210 15.38 -29.36 -5.70
CA ASP A 210 14.28 -30.11 -6.31
C ASP A 210 13.90 -29.54 -7.69
N ALA A 211 14.06 -28.23 -7.88
CA ALA A 211 13.92 -27.54 -9.17
C ALA A 211 15.11 -27.78 -10.13
N GLY A 212 16.10 -28.61 -9.73
CA GLY A 212 17.27 -28.96 -10.55
C GLY A 212 18.46 -28.01 -10.41
N PHE A 213 18.41 -27.04 -9.49
CA PHE A 213 19.53 -26.14 -9.22
C PHE A 213 20.50 -26.76 -8.21
N SER A 214 21.27 -27.75 -8.67
CA SER A 214 22.25 -28.51 -7.84
C SER A 214 23.26 -27.65 -7.04
N PRO A 215 23.72 -26.46 -7.51
CA PRO A 215 24.59 -25.59 -6.72
C PRO A 215 23.98 -25.13 -5.39
N ALA A 216 22.66 -25.07 -5.29
CA ALA A 216 21.99 -24.72 -4.03
C ALA A 216 22.26 -25.72 -2.91
N ALA A 217 22.61 -26.98 -3.23
CA ALA A 217 23.00 -27.96 -2.24
C ALA A 217 24.23 -27.54 -1.41
N LYS A 218 25.10 -26.69 -1.96
CA LYS A 218 26.29 -26.16 -1.32
C LYS A 218 26.07 -24.97 -0.41
N ILE A 219 24.83 -24.39 -0.40
CA ILE A 219 24.49 -23.31 0.53
C ILE A 219 24.59 -23.85 1.95
N PRO A 220 25.48 -23.29 2.81
CA PRO A 220 25.63 -23.75 4.18
C PRO A 220 24.31 -23.54 4.95
N ALA A 221 24.10 -24.42 5.95
CA ALA A 221 22.99 -24.21 6.89
C ALA A 221 23.29 -22.93 7.71
N VAL A 222 22.57 -21.88 7.44
CA VAL A 222 22.75 -20.61 8.13
C VAL A 222 21.75 -20.57 9.28
N HIS A 223 22.25 -20.70 10.51
CA HIS A 223 21.49 -20.37 11.72
C HIS A 223 21.77 -18.90 12.03
N THR A 224 21.24 -18.01 11.21
CA THR A 224 21.39 -16.58 11.45
C THR A 224 20.07 -16.07 12.01
N ASP A 225 20.13 -15.70 13.27
CA ASP A 225 19.10 -14.92 13.90
C ASP A 225 19.01 -13.56 13.17
N PHE A 226 18.01 -13.38 12.34
CA PHE A 226 17.79 -12.10 11.67
C PHE A 226 16.97 -11.21 12.56
N VAL A 227 17.56 -10.13 13.04
CA VAL A 227 16.86 -9.11 13.79
C VAL A 227 15.97 -8.34 12.83
N VAL A 228 14.69 -8.70 12.79
CA VAL A 228 13.68 -8.00 11.96
C VAL A 228 13.38 -6.64 12.53
N PHE A 229 13.42 -6.54 13.85
CA PHE A 229 13.14 -5.30 14.58
C PHE A 229 14.00 -5.25 15.85
N ALA A 230 14.85 -4.25 15.94
CA ALA A 230 15.51 -3.85 17.17
C ALA A 230 14.87 -2.54 17.65
N SER A 231 13.89 -2.63 18.52
CA SER A 231 13.30 -1.44 19.12
C SER A 231 13.23 -1.62 20.62
N LYS A 232 13.68 -0.60 21.35
CA LYS A 232 13.47 -0.52 22.79
C LYS A 232 11.98 -0.46 23.15
N ASP A 233 11.12 -0.26 22.13
CA ASP A 233 9.71 0.08 22.25
C ASP A 233 8.77 -0.98 21.63
N ILE A 234 9.15 -2.28 21.67
CA ILE A 234 8.28 -3.38 21.17
C ILE A 234 6.90 -3.33 21.82
N GLY A 235 6.83 -2.96 23.10
CA GLY A 235 5.57 -2.77 23.81
C GLY A 235 4.71 -1.66 23.20
N GLU A 236 5.33 -0.59 22.72
CA GLU A 236 4.66 0.52 22.07
C GLU A 236 4.12 0.12 20.70
N ILE A 237 4.92 -0.61 19.92
CA ILE A 237 4.49 -1.13 18.60
C ILE A 237 3.29 -2.07 18.76
N ARG A 238 3.32 -2.99 19.72
CA ARG A 238 2.14 -3.84 20.06
C ARG A 238 0.91 -3.02 20.42
N SER A 239 1.09 -1.92 21.13
CA SER A 239 0.00 -1.01 21.45
C SER A 239 -0.57 -0.36 20.19
N TYR A 240 0.28 0.06 19.24
CA TYR A 240 -0.19 0.60 17.96
C TYR A 240 -0.93 -0.45 17.12
N VAL A 241 -0.44 -1.69 17.07
CA VAL A 241 -1.14 -2.79 16.37
C VAL A 241 -2.49 -3.07 17.00
N ARG A 242 -2.57 -3.10 18.34
CA ARG A 242 -3.85 -3.27 19.04
C ARG A 242 -4.82 -2.11 18.79
N VAL A 243 -4.32 -0.88 18.78
CA VAL A 243 -5.14 0.31 18.44
C VAL A 243 -5.63 0.20 17.00
N LEU A 244 -4.77 -0.24 16.07
CA LEU A 244 -5.14 -0.45 14.66
C LEU A 244 -6.24 -1.53 14.52
N GLU A 245 -6.14 -2.61 15.27
CA GLU A 245 -7.15 -3.69 15.32
C GLU A 245 -8.51 -3.14 15.79
N ILE A 246 -8.52 -2.40 16.91
CA ILE A 246 -9.74 -1.79 17.45
C ILE A 246 -10.31 -0.78 16.44
N LEU A 247 -9.48 0.07 15.86
CA LEU A 247 -9.91 1.06 14.88
C LEU A 247 -10.44 0.39 13.61
N GLY A 248 -9.74 -0.62 13.09
CA GLY A 248 -10.18 -1.37 11.91
C GLY A 248 -11.53 -2.03 12.09
N GLY A 249 -11.82 -2.54 13.30
CA GLY A 249 -13.09 -3.17 13.62
C GLY A 249 -14.23 -2.18 13.90
N TRP A 250 -13.98 -1.13 14.69
CA TRP A 250 -15.04 -0.24 15.19
C TRP A 250 -15.25 1.03 14.37
N LEU A 251 -14.21 1.53 13.71
CA LEU A 251 -14.26 2.80 12.98
C LEU A 251 -15.35 2.83 11.88
N PRO A 252 -15.55 1.75 11.08
CA PRO A 252 -16.61 1.71 10.09
C PRO A 252 -18.00 1.90 10.72
N LEU A 253 -18.25 1.23 11.84
CA LEU A 253 -19.52 1.32 12.56
C LEU A 253 -19.74 2.73 13.13
N ILE A 254 -18.72 3.30 13.77
CA ILE A 254 -18.76 4.67 14.30
C ILE A 254 -19.01 5.66 13.16
N THR A 255 -18.33 5.51 12.05
CA THR A 255 -18.51 6.34 10.84
C THR A 255 -19.96 6.32 10.36
N LEU A 256 -20.55 5.12 10.28
CA LEU A 256 -21.94 4.96 9.85
C LEU A 256 -22.91 5.63 10.83
N LEU A 257 -22.68 5.46 12.13
CA LEU A 257 -23.51 6.08 13.17
C LEU A 257 -23.42 7.62 13.14
N VAL A 258 -22.23 8.18 12.97
CA VAL A 258 -22.03 9.64 12.87
C VAL A 258 -22.66 10.18 11.60
N ALA A 259 -22.53 9.49 10.47
CA ALA A 259 -23.17 9.87 9.21
C ALA A 259 -24.70 9.84 9.36
N ALA A 260 -25.25 8.78 9.96
CA ALA A 260 -26.69 8.67 10.22
C ALA A 260 -27.19 9.79 11.16
N ALA A 261 -26.44 10.11 12.22
CA ALA A 261 -26.74 11.20 13.13
C ALA A 261 -26.73 12.57 12.38
N GLY A 262 -25.72 12.79 11.52
CA GLY A 262 -25.62 14.01 10.71
C GLY A 262 -26.83 14.20 9.79
N VAL A 263 -27.27 13.12 9.13
CA VAL A 263 -28.48 13.12 8.29
C VAL A 263 -29.76 13.30 9.14
N TYR A 264 -29.82 12.66 10.31
CA TYR A 264 -30.99 12.75 11.20
C TYR A 264 -31.19 14.17 11.75
N VAL A 265 -30.12 14.86 12.12
CA VAL A 265 -30.14 16.25 12.62
C VAL A 265 -30.47 17.25 11.50
N ALA A 266 -30.24 16.88 10.24
CA ALA A 266 -30.49 17.76 9.09
C ALA A 266 -31.96 18.13 8.97
N PHE A 267 -32.23 19.38 8.63
CA PHE A 267 -33.61 19.87 8.36
C PHE A 267 -34.18 19.20 7.10
N ASN A 268 -33.36 19.04 6.06
CA ASN A 268 -33.75 18.39 4.80
C ASN A 268 -32.92 17.14 4.58
N ARG A 269 -33.45 15.98 4.95
CA ARG A 269 -32.75 14.68 4.89
C ARG A 269 -32.26 14.31 3.49
N ARG A 270 -33.02 14.68 2.44
CA ARG A 270 -32.62 14.38 1.04
C ARG A 270 -31.36 15.14 0.65
N HIS A 271 -31.28 16.43 0.96
CA HIS A 271 -30.09 17.24 0.68
C HIS A 271 -28.91 16.82 1.56
N ALA A 272 -29.16 16.44 2.80
CA ALA A 272 -28.11 15.92 3.70
C ALA A 272 -27.52 14.59 3.20
N LEU A 273 -28.35 13.68 2.68
CA LEU A 273 -27.86 12.42 2.07
C LEU A 273 -27.00 12.69 0.83
N ILE A 274 -27.44 13.59 -0.05
CA ILE A 274 -26.66 14.00 -1.23
C ILE A 274 -25.35 14.63 -0.79
N GLY A 275 -25.40 15.52 0.22
CA GLY A 275 -24.21 16.15 0.78
C GLY A 275 -23.26 15.15 1.42
N ALA A 276 -23.76 14.15 2.16
CA ALA A 276 -22.97 13.08 2.74
C ALA A 276 -22.31 12.22 1.66
N ALA A 277 -23.05 11.81 0.63
CA ALA A 277 -22.50 11.05 -0.48
C ALA A 277 -21.39 11.83 -1.22
N LEU A 278 -21.61 13.12 -1.47
CA LEU A 278 -20.63 13.99 -2.09
C LEU A 278 -19.40 14.19 -1.20
N ALA A 279 -19.58 14.36 0.10
CA ALA A 279 -18.47 14.50 1.06
C ALA A 279 -17.61 13.24 1.12
N VAL A 280 -18.23 12.05 1.15
CA VAL A 280 -17.52 10.78 1.08
C VAL A 280 -16.79 10.63 -0.26
N PHE A 281 -17.45 10.95 -1.36
CA PHE A 281 -16.81 10.91 -2.69
C PHE A 281 -15.57 11.82 -2.75
N LEU A 282 -15.68 13.05 -2.27
CA LEU A 282 -14.55 13.97 -2.20
C LEU A 282 -13.44 13.46 -1.28
N ALA A 283 -13.80 12.86 -0.13
CA ALA A 283 -12.83 12.25 0.77
C ALA A 283 -12.05 11.10 0.09
N MET A 284 -12.73 10.25 -0.69
CA MET A 284 -12.08 9.18 -1.46
C MET A 284 -11.19 9.74 -2.58
N LEU A 285 -11.61 10.83 -3.22
CA LEU A 285 -10.80 11.51 -4.23
C LEU A 285 -9.52 12.10 -3.60
N VAL A 286 -9.64 12.73 -2.44
CA VAL A 286 -8.48 13.23 -1.66
C VAL A 286 -7.56 12.08 -1.25
N LEU A 287 -8.11 10.93 -0.85
CA LEU A 287 -7.33 9.74 -0.55
C LEU A 287 -6.53 9.28 -1.78
N GLY A 288 -7.17 9.15 -2.94
CA GLY A 288 -6.49 8.74 -4.18
C GLY A 288 -5.36 9.70 -4.58
N ILE A 289 -5.59 11.02 -4.50
CA ILE A 289 -4.54 12.02 -4.74
C ILE A 289 -3.43 11.89 -3.68
N GLY A 290 -3.81 11.74 -2.41
CA GLY A 290 -2.86 11.57 -1.32
C GLY A 290 -1.94 10.36 -1.51
N LEU A 291 -2.47 9.24 -1.98
CA LEU A 291 -1.69 8.03 -2.29
C LEU A 291 -0.71 8.26 -3.44
N THR A 292 -1.11 8.99 -4.48
CA THR A 292 -0.19 9.34 -5.59
C THR A 292 0.97 10.20 -5.10
N VAL A 293 0.66 11.22 -4.30
CA VAL A 293 1.70 12.07 -3.69
C VAL A 293 2.60 11.28 -2.73
N ALA A 294 2.01 10.42 -1.91
CA ALA A 294 2.76 9.56 -0.99
C ALA A 294 3.70 8.61 -1.75
N ARG A 295 3.28 8.08 -2.90
CA ARG A 295 4.13 7.28 -3.79
C ARG A 295 5.37 8.06 -4.24
N ASP A 296 5.17 9.27 -4.75
CA ASP A 296 6.28 10.10 -5.22
C ASP A 296 7.24 10.47 -4.08
N VAL A 297 6.70 10.83 -2.91
CA VAL A 297 7.51 11.11 -1.72
C VAL A 297 8.29 9.87 -1.30
N TYR A 298 7.66 8.70 -1.25
CA TYR A 298 8.31 7.43 -0.91
C TYR A 298 9.45 7.10 -1.86
N LEU A 299 9.23 7.18 -3.18
CA LEU A 299 10.23 6.85 -4.19
C LEU A 299 11.43 7.83 -4.17
N ASN A 300 11.20 9.10 -3.84
CA ASN A 300 12.24 10.11 -3.74
C ASN A 300 13.10 10.00 -2.46
N HIS A 301 12.63 9.29 -1.42
CA HIS A 301 13.34 9.11 -0.16
C HIS A 301 13.94 7.70 0.00
N LEU A 302 14.03 6.94 -1.08
CA LEU A 302 14.64 5.62 -1.03
C LEU A 302 16.16 5.72 -0.74
N PRO A 303 16.71 4.77 0.05
CA PRO A 303 18.16 4.71 0.29
C PRO A 303 18.93 4.53 -1.00
N ALA A 304 20.18 5.01 -1.02
CA ALA A 304 21.08 4.82 -2.15
C ALA A 304 21.26 3.30 -2.43
N GLY A 305 21.06 2.91 -3.70
CA GLY A 305 21.15 1.52 -4.14
C GLY A 305 19.81 0.74 -4.12
N ALA A 306 18.71 1.34 -3.66
CA ALA A 306 17.38 0.75 -3.83
C ALA A 306 16.86 0.96 -5.27
N SER A 307 16.23 -0.07 -5.84
CA SER A 307 15.58 0.03 -7.15
C SER A 307 14.27 0.80 -7.02
N GLN A 308 14.19 2.00 -7.61
CA GLN A 308 12.97 2.82 -7.59
C GLN A 308 11.81 2.10 -8.32
N SER A 309 12.08 1.41 -9.42
CA SER A 309 11.05 0.68 -10.17
C SER A 309 10.47 -0.46 -9.34
N ALA A 310 11.31 -1.28 -8.71
CA ALA A 310 10.84 -2.36 -7.84
C ALA A 310 10.10 -1.82 -6.60
N ALA A 311 10.58 -0.74 -5.99
CA ALA A 311 9.90 -0.10 -4.87
C ALA A 311 8.53 0.45 -5.30
N GLY A 312 8.43 1.01 -6.52
CA GLY A 312 7.17 1.42 -7.12
C GLY A 312 6.20 0.26 -7.30
N ALA A 313 6.66 -0.86 -7.86
CA ALA A 313 5.85 -2.07 -8.03
C ALA A 313 5.32 -2.60 -6.68
N VAL A 314 6.15 -2.61 -5.64
CA VAL A 314 5.74 -3.01 -4.29
C VAL A 314 4.70 -2.04 -3.72
N TYR A 315 4.92 -0.73 -3.86
CA TYR A 315 3.95 0.27 -3.42
C TYR A 315 2.59 0.09 -4.12
N ASP A 316 2.62 -0.03 -5.46
CA ASP A 316 1.42 -0.17 -6.27
C ASP A 316 0.66 -1.46 -5.94
N ALA A 317 1.37 -2.56 -5.68
CA ALA A 317 0.77 -3.82 -5.23
C ALA A 317 0.07 -3.68 -3.87
N LEU A 318 0.72 -3.03 -2.89
CA LEU A 318 0.16 -2.83 -1.54
C LEU A 318 -1.07 -1.94 -1.54
N VAL A 319 -1.06 -0.87 -2.34
CA VAL A 319 -2.13 0.13 -2.40
C VAL A 319 -3.29 -0.30 -3.32
N LYS A 320 -3.07 -1.28 -4.20
CA LYS A 320 -4.07 -1.75 -5.17
C LYS A 320 -5.44 -2.07 -4.57
N PHE A 321 -5.48 -2.50 -3.32
CA PHE A 321 -6.70 -2.91 -2.61
C PHE A 321 -7.19 -1.87 -1.59
N LEU A 322 -6.60 -0.69 -1.56
CA LEU A 322 -7.05 0.44 -0.77
C LEU A 322 -8.05 1.31 -1.54
#